data_1d2646c8bff10ca680eb12b70afe52d9
#
_entry.id   1d2646c8bff10ca680eb12b70afe52d9
#
_cell.length_a   1.000
_cell.length_b   1.000
_cell.length_c   1.000
_cell.angle_alpha   90.00
_cell.angle_beta   90.00
_cell.angle_gamma   90.00
#
_symmetry.space_group_name_H-M   'P 1'
#
loop_
_entity.id
_entity.type
_entity.pdbx_description
1 polymer ?
#
loop_
_entity_poly.entity_id
_entity_poly.type
_entity_poly.pdbx_seq_one_letter_code
_entity_poly.pdbx_strand_id
1 'polypeptide(L)'
;MLFFFINLRDFFYTRASKNSGSKNIDYRLSMSTLFVLHYMALWIIIDIVLKKYLHGFSVIELLRAAHLLPKILTTIAFFSPLAIVMFLLFKELKKYEVTRMDKVEERRWLFVTITIVVTGVMALMILPRFVMKILN
;
A
#
# COMPACT_ATOMS: atom_id res chain seq x y z
N MET A 1 -2.34 -12.89 11.40
CA MET A 1 -2.36 -11.83 10.37
C MET A 1 -3.32 -10.69 10.72
N LEU A 2 -4.60 -10.96 11.02
CA LEU A 2 -5.59 -9.92 11.37
C LEU A 2 -5.17 -9.05 12.56
N PHE A 3 -4.57 -9.63 13.59
CA PHE A 3 -4.06 -8.92 14.77
C PHE A 3 -3.04 -7.82 14.43
N PHE A 4 -2.19 -8.04 13.43
CA PHE A 4 -1.27 -7.02 12.94
C PHE A 4 -2.02 -5.79 12.39
N PHE A 5 -3.07 -6.01 11.59
CA PHE A 5 -3.85 -4.91 11.02
C PHE A 5 -4.70 -4.17 12.05
N ILE A 6 -5.19 -4.86 13.10
CA ILE A 6 -5.88 -4.25 14.23
C ILE A 6 -4.93 -3.28 14.94
N ASN A 7 -3.75 -3.73 15.29
CA ASN A 7 -2.76 -2.87 15.96
C ASN A 7 -2.28 -1.72 15.07
N LEU A 8 -2.07 -1.95 13.78
CA LEU A 8 -1.71 -0.89 12.83
C LEU A 8 -2.82 0.18 12.75
N ARG A 9 -4.08 -0.23 12.71
CA ARG A 9 -5.25 0.67 12.78
C ARG A 9 -5.24 1.48 14.08
N ASP A 10 -5.06 0.83 15.21
CA ASP A 10 -5.11 1.45 16.54
C ASP A 10 -3.95 2.43 16.74
N PHE A 11 -2.79 2.12 16.15
CA PHE A 11 -1.65 3.05 16.09
C PHE A 11 -2.00 4.32 15.30
N PHE A 12 -2.52 4.20 14.08
CA PHE A 12 -2.90 5.37 13.27
C PHE A 12 -4.02 6.16 13.94
N TYR A 13 -5.00 5.49 14.52
CA TYR A 13 -6.06 6.14 15.27
C TYR A 13 -5.51 6.92 16.48
N THR A 14 -4.64 6.31 17.28
CA THR A 14 -4.03 6.95 18.46
C THR A 14 -3.25 8.21 18.05
N ARG A 15 -2.47 8.12 17.00
CA ARG A 15 -1.66 9.23 16.50
C ARG A 15 -2.49 10.37 15.93
N ALA A 16 -3.46 10.05 15.12
CA ALA A 16 -4.35 11.03 14.53
C ALA A 16 -5.24 11.71 15.58
N SER A 17 -5.70 10.98 16.62
CA SER A 17 -6.49 11.55 17.72
C SER A 17 -5.72 12.58 18.55
N LYS A 18 -4.39 12.44 18.63
CA LYS A 18 -3.54 13.43 19.32
C LYS A 18 -3.39 14.73 18.54
N ASN A 19 -3.39 14.64 17.21
CA ASN A 19 -3.10 15.77 16.35
C ASN A 19 -4.33 16.61 15.99
N SER A 20 -5.52 16.00 15.89
CA SER A 20 -6.70 16.68 15.34
C SER A 20 -7.75 17.07 16.36
N GLY A 21 -7.70 16.55 17.60
CA GLY A 21 -8.76 16.76 18.59
C GLY A 21 -10.14 16.24 18.15
N SER A 22 -10.28 15.76 16.93
CA SER A 22 -11.53 15.30 16.32
C SER A 22 -11.78 13.82 16.63
N LYS A 23 -13.04 13.48 16.93
CA LYS A 23 -13.47 12.10 17.15
C LYS A 23 -13.57 11.28 15.85
N ASN A 24 -13.69 11.95 14.70
CA ASN A 24 -13.82 11.31 13.37
C ASN A 24 -12.50 11.30 12.62
N ILE A 25 -11.60 10.41 13.04
CA ILE A 25 -10.29 10.28 12.42
C ILE A 25 -10.31 9.13 11.43
N ASP A 26 -9.97 9.44 10.18
CA ASP A 26 -9.90 8.43 9.14
C ASP A 26 -8.50 7.79 9.07
N TYR A 27 -8.28 6.77 9.89
CA TYR A 27 -7.08 5.93 9.85
C TYR A 27 -6.93 5.19 8.51
N ARG A 28 -8.04 5.09 7.73
CA ARG A 28 -8.05 4.33 6.47
C ARG A 28 -7.12 4.95 5.45
N LEU A 29 -7.07 6.29 5.38
CA LEU A 29 -6.19 6.98 4.45
C LEU A 29 -4.71 6.60 4.70
N SER A 30 -4.27 6.65 5.95
CA SER A 30 -2.89 6.31 6.32
C SER A 30 -2.56 4.84 6.06
N MET A 31 -3.47 3.93 6.37
CA MET A 31 -3.30 2.51 6.05
C MET A 31 -3.27 2.29 4.54
N SER A 32 -4.19 2.90 3.79
CA SER A 32 -4.24 2.77 2.33
C SER A 32 -2.95 3.24 1.67
N THR A 33 -2.35 4.33 2.14
CA THR A 33 -1.08 4.85 1.62
C THR A 33 0.05 3.81 1.73
N LEU A 34 0.15 3.10 2.87
CA LEU A 34 1.15 2.04 3.05
C LEU A 34 0.94 0.89 2.05
N PHE A 35 -0.31 0.49 1.85
CA PHE A 35 -0.63 -0.60 0.91
C PHE A 35 -0.38 -0.19 -0.54
N VAL A 36 -0.74 1.03 -0.94
CA VAL A 36 -0.48 1.55 -2.28
C VAL A 36 1.01 1.54 -2.58
N LEU A 37 1.86 1.95 -1.63
CA LEU A 37 3.31 1.96 -1.80
C LEU A 37 3.87 0.57 -2.16
N HIS A 38 3.47 -0.47 -1.40
CA HIS A 38 3.92 -1.84 -1.66
C HIS A 38 3.29 -2.46 -2.91
N TYR A 39 2.03 -2.12 -3.18
CA TYR A 39 1.34 -2.54 -4.38
C TYR A 39 2.02 -2.01 -5.65
N MET A 40 2.40 -0.73 -5.65
CA MET A 40 3.15 -0.13 -6.76
C MET A 40 4.52 -0.80 -6.95
N ALA A 41 5.24 -1.09 -5.86
CA ALA A 41 6.52 -1.81 -5.94
C ALA A 41 6.35 -3.20 -6.57
N LEU A 42 5.32 -3.94 -6.16
CA LEU A 42 5.00 -5.26 -6.73
C LEU A 42 4.71 -5.17 -8.24
N TRP A 43 3.89 -4.19 -8.65
CA TRP A 43 3.54 -4.03 -10.06
C TRP A 43 4.72 -3.63 -10.94
N ILE A 44 5.64 -2.81 -10.46
CA ILE A 44 6.85 -2.49 -11.20
C ILE A 44 7.67 -3.76 -11.46
N ILE A 45 7.78 -4.65 -10.48
CA ILE A 45 8.48 -5.94 -10.65
C ILE A 45 7.74 -6.81 -11.67
N ILE A 46 6.42 -6.93 -11.55
CA ILE A 46 5.61 -7.70 -12.49
C ILE A 46 5.77 -7.15 -13.91
N ASP A 47 5.73 -5.83 -14.09
CA ASP A 47 5.88 -5.18 -15.39
C ASP A 47 7.25 -5.48 -16.04
N ILE A 48 8.33 -5.44 -15.25
CA ILE A 48 9.68 -5.80 -15.73
C ILE A 48 9.73 -7.26 -16.20
N VAL A 49 9.13 -8.18 -15.43
CA VAL A 49 9.07 -9.60 -15.76
C VAL A 49 8.21 -9.82 -17.02
N LEU A 50 7.04 -9.21 -17.11
CA LEU A 50 6.17 -9.30 -18.29
C LEU A 50 6.86 -8.77 -19.53
N LYS A 51 7.53 -7.63 -19.44
CA LYS A 51 8.28 -7.03 -20.56
C LYS A 51 9.34 -7.98 -21.12
N LYS A 52 10.00 -8.75 -20.25
CA LYS A 52 11.00 -9.72 -20.68
C LYS A 52 10.38 -10.96 -21.34
N TYR A 53 9.37 -11.55 -20.71
CA TYR A 53 8.82 -12.85 -21.13
C TYR A 53 7.71 -12.75 -22.19
N LEU A 54 7.02 -11.61 -22.29
CA LEU A 54 5.94 -11.37 -23.26
C LEU A 54 6.36 -10.41 -24.39
N HIS A 55 7.62 -10.51 -24.86
CA HIS A 55 8.11 -9.78 -26.03
C HIS A 55 7.83 -8.27 -26.01
N GLY A 56 8.07 -7.63 -24.88
CA GLY A 56 7.95 -6.18 -24.75
C GLY A 56 6.59 -5.67 -24.26
N PHE A 57 5.68 -6.56 -23.89
CA PHE A 57 4.41 -6.12 -23.28
C PHE A 57 4.65 -5.47 -21.92
N SER A 58 4.25 -4.21 -21.77
CA SER A 58 4.37 -3.46 -20.54
C SER A 58 3.02 -2.83 -20.18
N VAL A 59 2.51 -3.14 -18.99
CA VAL A 59 1.28 -2.55 -18.45
C VAL A 59 1.48 -1.06 -18.17
N ILE A 60 2.66 -0.66 -17.72
CA ILE A 60 2.99 0.73 -17.42
C ILE A 60 3.04 1.56 -18.71
N GLU A 61 3.63 1.01 -19.80
CA GLU A 61 3.64 1.67 -21.11
C GLU A 61 2.24 1.78 -21.70
N LEU A 62 1.42 0.73 -21.54
CA LEU A 62 0.01 0.76 -21.93
C LEU A 62 -0.77 1.87 -21.22
N LEU A 63 -0.58 2.00 -19.91
CA LEU A 63 -1.19 3.06 -19.10
C LEU A 63 -0.75 4.47 -19.55
N ARG A 64 0.52 4.60 -19.95
CA ARG A 64 1.10 5.88 -20.41
C ARG A 64 0.62 6.26 -21.82
N ALA A 65 0.54 5.29 -22.72
CA ALA A 65 0.19 5.50 -24.13
C ALA A 65 -1.31 5.62 -24.37
N ALA A 66 -2.17 5.17 -23.46
CA ALA A 66 -3.61 5.17 -23.63
C ALA A 66 -4.20 6.60 -23.68
N HIS A 67 -5.17 6.83 -24.58
CA HIS A 67 -6.02 8.02 -24.59
C HIS A 67 -6.82 8.12 -23.27
N LEU A 68 -7.42 9.31 -23.01
CA LEU A 68 -8.02 9.63 -21.72
C LEU A 68 -8.98 8.55 -21.21
N LEU A 69 -9.93 8.11 -22.02
CA LEU A 69 -10.95 7.14 -21.63
C LEU A 69 -10.37 5.73 -21.35
N PRO A 70 -9.57 5.12 -22.26
CA PRO A 70 -8.86 3.88 -21.98
C PRO A 70 -7.92 3.99 -20.77
N LYS A 71 -7.27 5.15 -20.58
CA LYS A 71 -6.39 5.39 -19.43
C LYS A 71 -7.16 5.32 -18.10
N ILE A 72 -8.35 5.92 -18.01
CA ILE A 72 -9.20 5.85 -16.81
C ILE A 72 -9.60 4.40 -16.54
N LEU A 73 -10.11 3.68 -17.54
CA LEU A 73 -10.53 2.29 -17.40
C LEU A 73 -9.37 1.39 -16.99
N THR A 74 -8.20 1.55 -17.59
CA THR A 74 -7.00 0.78 -17.27
C THR A 74 -6.51 1.09 -15.85
N THR A 75 -6.57 2.36 -15.43
CA THR A 75 -6.22 2.76 -14.07
C THR A 75 -7.18 2.14 -13.04
N ILE A 76 -8.48 2.16 -13.33
CA ILE A 76 -9.49 1.52 -12.47
C ILE A 76 -9.22 0.01 -12.38
N ALA A 77 -9.01 -0.66 -13.52
CA ALA A 77 -8.71 -2.09 -13.56
C ALA A 77 -7.44 -2.43 -12.79
N PHE A 78 -6.40 -1.58 -12.90
CA PHE A 78 -5.13 -1.75 -12.21
C PHE A 78 -5.27 -1.65 -10.68
N PHE A 79 -6.05 -0.67 -10.17
CA PHE A 79 -6.22 -0.48 -8.74
C PHE A 79 -7.38 -1.26 -8.13
N SER A 80 -8.26 -1.87 -8.95
CA SER A 80 -9.42 -2.60 -8.45
C SER A 80 -9.08 -3.77 -7.50
N PRO A 81 -8.04 -4.60 -7.74
CA PRO A 81 -7.70 -5.68 -6.81
C PRO A 81 -7.30 -5.12 -5.44
N LEU A 82 -6.51 -4.04 -5.42
CA LEU A 82 -6.13 -3.38 -4.18
C LEU A 82 -7.35 -2.81 -3.46
N ALA A 83 -8.25 -2.13 -4.19
CA ALA A 83 -9.46 -1.55 -3.62
C ALA A 83 -10.37 -2.63 -2.99
N ILE A 84 -10.52 -3.78 -3.65
CA ILE A 84 -11.30 -4.92 -3.12
C ILE A 84 -10.66 -5.44 -1.83
N VAL A 85 -9.35 -5.70 -1.83
CA VAL A 85 -8.63 -6.18 -0.64
C VAL A 85 -8.77 -5.19 0.51
N MET A 86 -8.59 -3.90 0.25
CA MET A 86 -8.73 -2.85 1.27
C MET A 86 -10.17 -2.74 1.79
N PHE A 87 -11.16 -2.85 0.92
CA PHE A 87 -12.56 -2.84 1.31
C PHE A 87 -12.88 -4.01 2.25
N LEU A 88 -12.46 -5.22 1.90
CA LEU A 88 -12.66 -6.42 2.73
C LEU A 88 -11.93 -6.29 4.07
N LEU A 89 -10.67 -5.83 4.05
CA LEU A 89 -9.89 -5.60 5.26
C LEU A 89 -10.58 -4.59 6.19
N PHE A 90 -11.02 -3.44 5.67
CA PHE A 90 -11.69 -2.43 6.49
C PHE A 90 -13.06 -2.89 6.99
N LYS A 91 -13.77 -3.72 6.22
CA LYS A 91 -15.02 -4.35 6.67
C LYS A 91 -14.77 -5.26 7.88
N GLU A 92 -13.70 -6.06 7.82
CA GLU A 92 -13.31 -6.92 8.95
C GLU A 92 -12.84 -6.10 10.16
N LEU A 93 -11.98 -5.09 9.94
CA LEU A 93 -11.47 -4.25 11.02
C LEU A 93 -12.56 -3.48 11.78
N LYS A 94 -13.68 -3.15 11.12
CA LYS A 94 -14.82 -2.50 11.77
C LYS A 94 -15.50 -3.35 12.84
N LYS A 95 -15.34 -4.67 12.82
CA LYS A 95 -15.93 -5.58 13.81
C LYS A 95 -15.24 -5.50 15.17
N TYR A 96 -14.06 -4.92 15.24
CA TYR A 96 -13.24 -4.81 16.43
C TYR A 96 -13.27 -3.38 16.96
N GLU A 97 -13.41 -3.23 18.27
CA GLU A 97 -13.33 -1.92 18.90
C GLU A 97 -11.95 -1.30 18.71
N VAL A 98 -11.92 0.02 18.52
CA VAL A 98 -10.69 0.77 18.39
C VAL A 98 -10.14 1.08 19.76
N THR A 99 -8.93 0.61 20.05
CA THR A 99 -8.28 0.81 21.33
C THR A 99 -7.17 1.87 21.20
N ARG A 100 -7.11 2.77 22.19
CA ARG A 100 -5.98 3.70 22.27
C ARG A 100 -4.76 2.99 22.83
N MET A 101 -3.66 3.10 22.14
CA MET A 101 -2.38 2.56 22.58
C MET A 101 -1.76 3.41 23.68
N ASP A 102 -1.05 2.77 24.60
CA ASP A 102 -0.20 3.45 25.54
C ASP A 102 1.07 4.02 24.86
N LYS A 103 1.87 4.81 25.59
CA LYS A 103 3.08 5.45 25.03
C LYS A 103 4.16 4.44 24.59
N VAL A 104 4.22 3.28 25.23
CA VAL A 104 5.25 2.25 24.96
C VAL A 104 4.88 1.51 23.67
N GLU A 105 3.63 1.08 23.58
CA GLU A 105 3.10 0.42 22.39
C GLU A 105 3.12 1.36 21.18
N GLU A 106 2.75 2.63 21.34
CA GLU A 106 2.79 3.63 20.28
C GLU A 106 4.20 3.80 19.70
N ARG A 107 5.25 3.84 20.56
CA ARG A 107 6.65 3.91 20.11
C ARG A 107 7.07 2.66 19.35
N ARG A 108 6.66 1.49 19.81
CA ARG A 108 6.92 0.21 19.14
C ARG A 108 6.29 0.19 17.75
N TRP A 109 5.03 0.58 17.65
CA TRP A 109 4.30 0.61 16.38
C TRP A 109 4.77 1.74 15.45
N LEU A 110 5.27 2.83 15.99
CA LEU A 110 5.95 3.85 15.20
C LEU A 110 7.18 3.27 14.48
N PHE A 111 8.01 2.51 15.21
CA PHE A 111 9.17 1.85 14.61
C PHE A 111 8.76 0.83 13.52
N VAL A 112 7.76 0.01 13.80
CA VAL A 112 7.20 -0.94 12.82
C VAL A 112 6.71 -0.20 11.56
N THR A 113 5.97 0.88 11.73
CA THR A 113 5.43 1.66 10.61
C THR A 113 6.54 2.32 9.79
N ILE A 114 7.55 2.89 10.44
CA ILE A 114 8.73 3.45 9.75
C ILE A 114 9.43 2.34 8.95
N THR A 115 9.62 1.16 9.54
CA THR A 115 10.25 0.01 8.85
C THR A 115 9.44 -0.38 7.61
N ILE A 116 8.11 -0.45 7.70
CA ILE A 116 7.24 -0.75 6.56
C ILE A 116 7.39 0.31 5.46
N VAL A 117 7.39 1.60 5.82
CA VAL A 117 7.58 2.68 4.84
C VAL A 117 8.95 2.59 4.17
N VAL A 118 10.02 2.45 4.96
CA VAL A 118 11.38 2.35 4.45
C VAL A 118 11.53 1.14 3.52
N THR A 119 11.01 -0.02 3.92
CA THR A 119 11.05 -1.23 3.07
C THR A 119 10.27 -1.04 1.77
N GLY A 120 9.11 -0.37 1.80
CA GLY A 120 8.35 -0.05 0.60
C GLY A 120 9.09 0.90 -0.35
N VAL A 121 9.71 1.96 0.19
CA VAL A 121 10.52 2.89 -0.61
C VAL A 121 11.75 2.20 -1.19
N MET A 122 12.47 1.41 -0.37
CA MET A 122 13.62 0.63 -0.84
C MET A 122 13.22 -0.38 -1.92
N ALA A 123 12.06 -1.03 -1.76
CA ALA A 123 11.52 -1.92 -2.78
C ALA A 123 11.27 -1.19 -4.11
N LEU A 124 10.70 0.01 -4.08
CA LEU A 124 10.49 0.82 -5.29
C LEU A 124 11.79 1.25 -5.97
N MET A 125 12.85 1.53 -5.21
CA MET A 125 14.10 2.07 -5.74
C MET A 125 15.09 0.99 -6.17
N ILE A 126 15.22 -0.08 -5.39
CA ILE A 126 16.30 -1.08 -5.54
C ILE A 126 15.83 -2.30 -6.31
N LEU A 127 14.65 -2.85 -5.98
CA LEU A 127 14.18 -4.10 -6.59
C LEU A 127 14.08 -4.05 -8.11
N PRO A 128 13.59 -2.98 -8.77
CA PRO A 128 13.55 -2.93 -10.22
C PRO A 128 14.94 -3.07 -10.86
N ARG A 129 15.96 -2.40 -10.27
CA ARG A 129 17.34 -2.48 -10.75
C ARG A 129 17.94 -3.87 -10.57
N PHE A 130 17.66 -4.49 -9.43
CA PHE A 130 18.13 -5.84 -9.10
C PHE A 130 17.48 -6.88 -10.02
N VAL A 131 16.16 -6.80 -10.21
CA VAL A 131 15.43 -7.70 -11.12
C VAL A 131 15.92 -7.55 -12.56
N MET A 132 16.12 -6.33 -13.05
CA MET A 132 16.69 -6.11 -14.39
C MET A 132 18.07 -6.73 -14.54
N LYS A 133 18.92 -6.65 -13.50
CA LYS A 133 20.28 -7.24 -13.53
C LYS A 133 20.25 -8.77 -13.55
N ILE A 134 19.29 -9.41 -12.89
CA ILE A 134 19.14 -10.87 -12.91
C ILE A 134 18.58 -11.35 -14.25
N LEU A 135 17.71 -10.55 -14.84
CA LEU A 135 17.03 -10.91 -16.07
C LEU A 135 17.88 -10.66 -17.34
N ASN A 136 18.91 -9.85 -17.27
CA ASN A 136 19.88 -9.65 -18.37
C ASN A 136 20.99 -10.68 -18.31
#